data_c116c5cd3cac423ed718b7423efed091
#
_entry.id   c116c5cd3cac423ed718b7423efed091
#
_cell.length_a   1.000
_cell.length_b   1.000
_cell.length_c   1.000
_cell.angle_alpha   90.00
_cell.angle_beta   90.00
_cell.angle_gamma   90.00
#
_symmetry.space_group_name_H-M   'P 1'
#
loop_
_entity.id
_entity.type
_entity.pdbx_description
1 polymer ?
#
loop_
_entity_poly.entity_id
_entity_poly.type
_entity_poly.pdbx_seq_one_letter_code
_entity_poly.pdbx_strand_id
1 'polypeptide(L)'
;LNTWYGSPDIPLAQSPTPVLNDHAPDYTAAVCAMTREDGSPAFARSKTPEQIEDPVTLYRRTLAAQPDRSVTVLSLGFATELTKLLDSPADDISPLTGRELVARKVKALSIMAGSYGEKQRAEFNVVNDIPAMRKLFAEWDTPIVQNPFELGKQVMYPGAAIENDFGWAKLHPVVEGYKNYHKMPY
;
A
#
# COMPACT_ATOMS: atom_id res chain seq x y z
N LEU A 1 8.05 -0.31 -9.50
CA LEU A 1 8.56 -1.52 -8.84
C LEU A 1 8.12 -2.80 -9.55
N ASN A 2 6.83 -3.03 -9.77
CA ASN A 2 6.34 -4.27 -10.39
C ASN A 2 7.06 -4.60 -11.71
N THR A 3 7.18 -3.60 -12.60
CA THR A 3 7.91 -3.76 -13.88
C THR A 3 9.38 -4.09 -13.66
N TRP A 4 10.03 -3.42 -12.70
CA TRP A 4 11.44 -3.64 -12.38
C TRP A 4 11.72 -5.08 -11.92
N TYR A 5 10.82 -5.62 -11.09
CA TYR A 5 10.93 -7.00 -10.58
C TYR A 5 10.29 -8.06 -11.48
N GLY A 6 9.98 -7.74 -12.73
CA GLY A 6 9.49 -8.71 -13.70
C GLY A 6 8.02 -9.12 -13.56
N SER A 7 7.24 -8.36 -12.79
CA SER A 7 5.81 -8.61 -12.56
C SER A 7 4.94 -7.44 -13.02
N PRO A 8 5.02 -7.02 -14.30
CA PRO A 8 4.32 -5.84 -14.83
C PRO A 8 2.80 -5.97 -14.81
N ASP A 9 2.29 -7.19 -14.81
CA ASP A 9 0.86 -7.48 -14.93
C ASP A 9 0.10 -7.41 -13.59
N ILE A 10 0.81 -7.26 -12.47
CA ILE A 10 0.14 -7.05 -11.17
C ILE A 10 -0.78 -5.84 -11.29
N PRO A 11 -2.09 -6.00 -11.02
CA PRO A 11 -3.05 -4.90 -11.10
C PRO A 11 -2.69 -3.78 -10.14
N LEU A 12 -2.93 -2.54 -10.58
CA LEU A 12 -2.68 -1.35 -9.79
C LEU A 12 -3.94 -0.49 -9.74
N ALA A 13 -4.19 0.08 -8.58
CA ALA A 13 -5.21 1.10 -8.39
C ALA A 13 -4.63 2.27 -7.61
N GLN A 14 -5.22 3.43 -7.77
CA GLN A 14 -4.81 4.66 -7.09
C GLN A 14 -6.03 5.39 -6.57
N SER A 15 -5.98 5.78 -5.29
CA SER A 15 -7.03 6.64 -4.72
C SER A 15 -7.10 7.97 -5.47
N PRO A 16 -8.29 8.41 -5.86
CA PRO A 16 -8.47 9.73 -6.46
C PRO A 16 -8.26 10.87 -5.44
N THR A 17 -8.29 10.55 -4.15
CA THR A 17 -8.07 11.53 -3.08
C THR A 17 -6.64 11.38 -2.59
N PRO A 18 -5.70 12.25 -2.99
CA PRO A 18 -4.35 12.18 -2.47
C PRO A 18 -4.37 12.55 -0.98
N VAL A 19 -3.73 11.74 -0.16
CA VAL A 19 -3.38 12.17 1.20
C VAL A 19 -2.06 12.92 1.10
N LEU A 20 -2.14 14.22 1.30
CA LEU A 20 -0.96 15.08 1.27
C LEU A 20 -0.16 14.86 2.55
N ASN A 21 1.08 14.43 2.42
CA ASN A 21 2.04 14.42 3.51
C ASN A 21 2.98 15.61 3.33
N ASP A 22 2.58 16.77 3.83
CA ASP A 22 3.33 18.02 3.71
C ASP A 22 4.68 18.01 4.47
N HIS A 23 4.97 16.92 5.19
CA HIS A 23 6.13 16.82 6.06
C HIS A 23 7.22 15.85 5.59
N ALA A 24 6.99 15.14 4.49
CA ALA A 24 7.98 14.21 3.94
C ALA A 24 8.38 14.60 2.51
N PRO A 25 9.66 14.39 2.13
CA PRO A 25 10.08 14.57 0.74
C PRO A 25 9.25 13.66 -0.18
N ASP A 26 8.84 14.19 -1.33
CA ASP A 26 8.20 13.37 -2.37
C ASP A 26 9.27 12.53 -3.10
N TYR A 27 9.80 11.54 -2.39
CA TYR A 27 10.81 10.64 -2.92
C TYR A 27 10.26 9.78 -4.07
N THR A 28 8.96 9.56 -4.12
CA THR A 28 8.33 8.77 -5.20
C THR A 28 8.32 9.56 -6.50
N ALA A 29 7.95 10.83 -6.46
CA ALA A 29 8.03 11.73 -7.62
C ALA A 29 9.48 11.88 -8.10
N ALA A 30 10.43 12.07 -7.17
CA ALA A 30 11.84 12.19 -7.47
C ALA A 30 12.37 10.95 -8.23
N VAL A 31 12.10 9.74 -7.72
CA VAL A 31 12.50 8.49 -8.40
C VAL A 31 11.80 8.32 -9.75
N CYS A 32 10.53 8.69 -9.84
CA CYS A 32 9.79 8.62 -11.09
C CYS A 32 10.28 9.58 -12.18
N ALA A 33 10.88 10.70 -11.79
CA ALA A 33 11.42 11.72 -12.70
C ALA A 33 12.87 11.43 -13.15
N MET A 34 13.53 10.43 -12.57
CA MET A 34 14.92 10.10 -12.91
C MET A 34 15.06 9.66 -14.37
N THR A 35 16.10 10.14 -15.02
CA THR A 35 16.47 9.78 -16.39
C THR A 35 17.87 9.17 -16.46
N ARG A 36 18.12 8.40 -17.50
CA ARG A 36 19.44 7.92 -17.88
C ARG A 36 20.24 9.01 -18.61
N GLU A 37 21.50 8.73 -18.91
CA GLU A 37 22.38 9.62 -19.67
C GLU A 37 21.84 9.96 -21.06
N ASP A 38 21.09 9.04 -21.68
CA ASP A 38 20.45 9.20 -22.98
C ASP A 38 19.11 9.95 -22.93
N GLY A 39 18.69 10.43 -21.76
CA GLY A 39 17.43 11.14 -21.53
C GLY A 39 16.21 10.22 -21.38
N SER A 40 16.37 8.91 -21.55
CA SER A 40 15.25 7.95 -21.32
C SER A 40 14.91 7.81 -19.83
N PRO A 41 13.66 7.45 -19.47
CA PRO A 41 13.30 7.19 -18.08
C PRO A 41 14.22 6.14 -17.44
N ALA A 42 14.74 6.41 -16.24
CA ALA A 42 15.59 5.48 -15.51
C ALA A 42 14.86 4.17 -15.17
N PHE A 43 13.58 4.30 -14.87
CA PHE A 43 12.71 3.17 -14.52
C PHE A 43 11.50 3.12 -15.45
N ALA A 44 11.45 2.08 -16.28
CA ALA A 44 10.34 1.87 -17.20
C ALA A 44 9.03 1.63 -16.43
N ARG A 45 7.93 2.16 -16.97
CA ARG A 45 6.57 1.90 -16.51
C ARG A 45 5.86 1.05 -17.56
N SER A 46 5.21 -0.02 -17.11
CA SER A 46 4.40 -0.89 -17.98
C SER A 46 2.96 -0.40 -18.11
N LYS A 47 2.48 0.44 -17.18
CA LYS A 47 1.11 0.95 -17.17
C LYS A 47 1.10 2.46 -17.34
N THR A 48 0.16 2.96 -18.16
CA THR A 48 -0.16 4.38 -18.25
C THR A 48 -1.11 4.78 -17.11
N PRO A 49 -1.26 6.09 -16.82
CA PRO A 49 -2.23 6.54 -15.80
C PRO A 49 -3.65 6.05 -16.04
N GLU A 50 -4.09 5.95 -17.32
CA GLU A 50 -5.42 5.50 -17.71
C GLU A 50 -5.65 3.99 -17.46
N GLN A 51 -4.57 3.22 -17.30
CA GLN A 51 -4.61 1.79 -16.97
C GLN A 51 -4.59 1.53 -15.45
N ILE A 52 -4.53 2.58 -14.65
CA ILE A 52 -4.61 2.49 -13.19
C ILE A 52 -6.07 2.63 -12.79
N GLU A 53 -6.56 1.64 -12.08
CA GLU A 53 -7.98 1.48 -11.78
C GLU A 53 -8.43 2.27 -10.55
N ASP A 54 -9.75 2.38 -10.39
CA ASP A 54 -10.35 2.75 -9.11
C ASP A 54 -10.10 1.64 -8.07
N PRO A 55 -9.70 1.98 -6.84
CA PRO A 55 -9.37 0.99 -5.81
C PRO A 55 -10.52 0.06 -5.45
N VAL A 56 -11.74 0.56 -5.33
CA VAL A 56 -12.90 -0.25 -4.95
C VAL A 56 -13.22 -1.24 -6.05
N THR A 57 -13.19 -0.79 -7.30
CA THR A 57 -13.37 -1.64 -8.49
C THR A 57 -12.35 -2.77 -8.52
N LEU A 58 -11.07 -2.45 -8.29
CA LEU A 58 -10.00 -3.45 -8.27
C LEU A 58 -10.17 -4.45 -7.12
N TYR A 59 -10.49 -3.98 -5.90
CA TYR A 59 -10.77 -4.85 -4.77
C TYR A 59 -11.93 -5.80 -5.06
N ARG A 60 -13.05 -5.28 -5.53
CA ARG A 60 -14.25 -6.09 -5.83
C ARG A 60 -13.95 -7.15 -6.88
N ARG A 61 -13.31 -6.79 -7.99
CA ARG A 61 -12.96 -7.71 -9.06
C ARG A 61 -11.97 -8.78 -8.60
N THR A 62 -10.96 -8.38 -7.82
CA THR A 62 -9.97 -9.32 -7.29
C THR A 62 -10.62 -10.31 -6.32
N LEU A 63 -11.43 -9.83 -5.38
CA LEU A 63 -12.11 -10.69 -4.40
C LEU A 63 -13.11 -11.62 -5.07
N ALA A 64 -13.92 -11.11 -6.00
CA ALA A 64 -14.92 -11.95 -6.70
C ALA A 64 -14.29 -13.14 -7.41
N ALA A 65 -13.10 -12.97 -7.98
CA ALA A 65 -12.38 -14.01 -8.72
C ALA A 65 -11.70 -15.07 -7.83
N GLN A 66 -11.60 -14.85 -6.51
CA GLN A 66 -10.88 -15.78 -5.62
C GLN A 66 -11.81 -16.83 -4.99
N PRO A 67 -11.27 -17.97 -4.57
CA PRO A 67 -11.99 -18.92 -3.72
C PRO A 67 -12.42 -18.27 -2.40
N ASP A 68 -13.45 -18.85 -1.77
CA ASP A 68 -13.92 -18.37 -0.47
C ASP A 68 -12.83 -18.55 0.60
N ARG A 69 -12.68 -17.58 1.49
CA ARG A 69 -11.70 -17.57 2.60
C ARG A 69 -10.24 -17.76 2.17
N SER A 70 -9.88 -17.37 0.96
CA SER A 70 -8.52 -17.56 0.44
C SER A 70 -7.63 -16.30 0.50
N VAL A 71 -8.24 -15.12 0.61
CA VAL A 71 -7.51 -13.85 0.50
C VAL A 71 -7.09 -13.35 1.87
N THR A 72 -5.81 -13.00 2.03
CA THR A 72 -5.34 -12.17 3.14
C THR A 72 -5.11 -10.76 2.61
N VAL A 73 -5.79 -9.78 3.22
CA VAL A 73 -5.59 -8.37 2.90
C VAL A 73 -4.46 -7.83 3.78
N LEU A 74 -3.47 -7.17 3.15
CA LEU A 74 -2.40 -6.45 3.84
C LEU A 74 -2.65 -4.95 3.71
N SER A 75 -2.88 -4.27 4.81
CA SER A 75 -3.07 -2.82 4.87
C SER A 75 -1.87 -2.16 5.53
N LEU A 76 -1.10 -1.40 4.75
CA LEU A 76 0.11 -0.71 5.19
C LEU A 76 -0.05 0.82 5.15
N GLY A 77 -1.26 1.29 4.99
CA GLY A 77 -1.61 2.70 4.88
C GLY A 77 -2.96 3.00 5.55
N PHE A 78 -3.69 3.98 5.00
CA PHE A 78 -4.97 4.44 5.55
C PHE A 78 -6.10 3.44 5.31
N ALA A 79 -7.12 3.48 6.16
CA ALA A 79 -8.30 2.62 6.07
C ALA A 79 -9.32 3.08 5.01
N THR A 80 -9.13 4.24 4.41
CA THR A 80 -10.08 4.93 3.53
C THR A 80 -10.62 4.04 2.42
N GLU A 81 -9.75 3.39 1.65
CA GLU A 81 -10.20 2.58 0.51
C GLU A 81 -10.84 1.26 0.95
N LEU A 82 -10.41 0.69 2.07
CA LEU A 82 -11.05 -0.51 2.64
C LEU A 82 -12.46 -0.21 3.16
N THR A 83 -12.69 0.97 3.72
CA THR A 83 -14.06 1.37 4.14
C THR A 83 -14.96 1.68 2.96
N LYS A 84 -14.43 2.28 1.90
CA LYS A 84 -15.18 2.45 0.64
C LYS A 84 -15.55 1.09 0.03
N LEU A 85 -14.64 0.10 0.12
CA LEU A 85 -14.96 -1.27 -0.29
C LEU A 85 -16.14 -1.81 0.54
N LEU A 86 -16.12 -1.70 1.87
CA LEU A 86 -17.22 -2.16 2.73
C LEU A 86 -18.56 -1.51 2.36
N ASP A 87 -18.55 -0.24 1.98
CA ASP A 87 -19.73 0.53 1.59
C ASP A 87 -20.20 0.26 0.14
N SER A 88 -19.41 -0.42 -0.66
CA SER A 88 -19.73 -0.60 -2.06
C SER A 88 -20.95 -1.51 -2.24
N PRO A 89 -21.92 -1.10 -3.08
CA PRO A 89 -23.10 -1.92 -3.39
C PRO A 89 -22.75 -3.12 -4.26
N ALA A 90 -23.70 -4.02 -4.44
CA ALA A 90 -23.66 -5.01 -5.51
C ALA A 90 -23.62 -4.29 -6.87
N ASP A 91 -22.91 -4.88 -7.83
CA ASP A 91 -22.69 -4.33 -9.17
C ASP A 91 -22.50 -5.44 -10.21
N ASP A 92 -22.14 -5.06 -11.44
CA ASP A 92 -21.88 -6.01 -12.53
C ASP A 92 -20.67 -6.92 -12.28
N ILE A 93 -19.77 -6.54 -11.38
CA ILE A 93 -18.62 -7.37 -10.99
C ILE A 93 -19.06 -8.50 -10.05
N SER A 94 -19.99 -8.21 -9.15
CA SER A 94 -20.47 -9.19 -8.17
C SER A 94 -21.85 -8.81 -7.64
N PRO A 95 -22.78 -9.78 -7.53
CA PRO A 95 -24.07 -9.59 -6.86
C PRO A 95 -23.95 -9.39 -5.34
N LEU A 96 -22.76 -9.56 -4.78
CA LEU A 96 -22.47 -9.31 -3.36
C LEU A 96 -22.06 -7.86 -3.15
N THR A 97 -22.51 -7.26 -2.06
CA THR A 97 -21.98 -6.01 -1.55
C THR A 97 -20.50 -6.16 -1.19
N GLY A 98 -19.77 -5.05 -1.04
CA GLY A 98 -18.36 -5.12 -0.63
C GLY A 98 -18.17 -5.81 0.72
N ARG A 99 -19.08 -5.56 1.67
CA ARG A 99 -19.07 -6.24 2.98
C ARG A 99 -19.27 -7.74 2.86
N GLU A 100 -20.22 -8.18 2.05
CA GLU A 100 -20.45 -9.62 1.79
C GLU A 100 -19.28 -10.27 1.06
N LEU A 101 -18.63 -9.54 0.11
CA LEU A 101 -17.40 -10.01 -0.54
C LEU A 101 -16.26 -10.19 0.47
N VAL A 102 -16.06 -9.22 1.36
CA VAL A 102 -15.05 -9.34 2.43
C VAL A 102 -15.37 -10.53 3.32
N ALA A 103 -16.58 -10.63 3.85
CA ALA A 103 -16.99 -11.72 4.74
C ALA A 103 -16.80 -13.10 4.09
N ARG A 104 -17.04 -13.21 2.78
CA ARG A 104 -16.97 -14.46 2.04
C ARG A 104 -15.57 -14.83 1.58
N LYS A 105 -14.82 -13.86 1.04
CA LYS A 105 -13.56 -14.10 0.32
C LYS A 105 -12.31 -13.91 1.18
N VAL A 106 -12.38 -13.01 2.17
CA VAL A 106 -11.22 -12.67 2.98
C VAL A 106 -11.08 -13.66 4.14
N LYS A 107 -9.88 -14.19 4.30
CA LYS A 107 -9.46 -15.03 5.42
C LYS A 107 -9.10 -14.20 6.64
N ALA A 108 -8.34 -13.13 6.43
CA ALA A 108 -7.88 -12.22 7.48
C ALA A 108 -7.46 -10.87 6.88
N LEU A 109 -7.53 -9.84 7.70
CA LEU A 109 -6.91 -8.54 7.48
C LEU A 109 -5.67 -8.44 8.37
N SER A 110 -4.49 -8.21 7.79
CA SER A 110 -3.29 -7.80 8.52
C SER A 110 -3.09 -6.31 8.31
N ILE A 111 -3.12 -5.53 9.38
CA ILE A 111 -3.08 -4.06 9.29
C ILE A 111 -1.99 -3.46 10.16
N MET A 112 -1.19 -2.56 9.57
CA MET A 112 -0.28 -1.70 10.32
C MET A 112 -1.06 -0.48 10.79
N ALA A 113 -1.39 -0.44 12.09
CA ALA A 113 -2.16 0.64 12.69
C ALA A 113 -1.93 0.72 14.19
N GLY A 114 -1.92 1.94 14.69
CA GLY A 114 -1.91 2.24 16.14
C GLY A 114 -0.53 2.22 16.80
N SER A 115 -0.52 2.69 18.02
CA SER A 115 0.65 2.72 18.91
C SER A 115 0.17 2.44 20.32
N TYR A 116 0.76 1.44 20.97
CA TYR A 116 0.33 0.90 22.28
C TYR A 116 1.45 0.91 23.32
N GLY A 117 2.62 1.45 22.99
CA GLY A 117 3.73 1.58 23.92
C GLY A 117 3.43 2.56 25.07
N GLU A 118 4.31 2.61 26.07
CA GLU A 118 4.18 3.52 27.21
C GLU A 118 4.05 4.99 26.80
N LYS A 119 4.76 5.39 25.73
CA LYS A 119 4.63 6.69 25.08
C LYS A 119 3.68 6.58 23.91
N GLN A 120 2.40 6.68 24.17
CA GLN A 120 1.40 6.73 23.11
C GLN A 120 1.67 7.89 22.17
N ARG A 121 1.50 7.62 20.87
CA ARG A 121 1.66 8.60 19.81
C ARG A 121 0.47 8.54 18.86
N ALA A 122 0.21 9.66 18.23
CA ALA A 122 -0.71 9.73 17.11
C ALA A 122 -0.07 8.96 15.94
N GLU A 123 -0.48 7.70 15.74
CA GLU A 123 0.08 6.86 14.70
C GLU A 123 -0.43 7.31 13.33
N PHE A 124 0.47 7.44 12.36
CA PHE A 124 0.25 8.12 11.09
C PHE A 124 -0.91 7.53 10.27
N ASN A 125 -1.00 6.21 10.15
CA ASN A 125 -2.08 5.56 9.38
C ASN A 125 -3.46 5.76 10.02
N VAL A 126 -3.49 5.93 11.34
CA VAL A 126 -4.73 6.17 12.09
C VAL A 126 -5.18 7.62 12.00
N VAL A 127 -4.26 8.57 12.25
CA VAL A 127 -4.66 9.97 12.37
C VAL A 127 -5.02 10.63 11.05
N ASN A 128 -4.55 10.10 9.94
CA ASN A 128 -4.88 10.65 8.62
C ASN A 128 -6.30 10.34 8.15
N ASP A 129 -6.96 9.32 8.74
CA ASP A 129 -8.39 9.08 8.52
C ASP A 129 -9.00 8.32 9.71
N ILE A 130 -9.20 9.03 10.81
CA ILE A 130 -9.79 8.46 12.04
C ILE A 130 -11.20 7.89 11.80
N PRO A 131 -12.11 8.56 11.07
CA PRO A 131 -13.44 8.00 10.79
C PRO A 131 -13.37 6.66 10.05
N ALA A 132 -12.55 6.56 9.01
CA ALA A 132 -12.39 5.32 8.26
C ALA A 132 -11.76 4.22 9.13
N MET A 133 -10.75 4.55 9.94
CA MET A 133 -10.14 3.56 10.82
C MET A 133 -11.11 3.02 11.87
N ARG A 134 -11.92 3.89 12.48
CA ARG A 134 -12.99 3.48 13.41
C ARG A 134 -14.02 2.58 12.74
N LYS A 135 -14.49 2.96 11.55
CA LYS A 135 -15.45 2.18 10.78
C LYS A 135 -14.87 0.81 10.40
N LEU A 136 -13.63 0.77 9.92
CA LEU A 136 -12.96 -0.46 9.55
C LEU A 136 -12.95 -1.46 10.72
N PHE A 137 -12.51 -1.04 11.91
CA PHE A 137 -12.46 -1.91 13.08
C PHE A 137 -13.84 -2.32 13.60
N ALA A 138 -14.85 -1.49 13.40
CA ALA A 138 -16.23 -1.78 13.83
C ALA A 138 -16.98 -2.73 12.88
N GLU A 139 -16.67 -2.69 11.58
CA GLU A 139 -17.50 -3.31 10.55
C GLU A 139 -16.77 -4.39 9.72
N TRP A 140 -15.49 -4.64 9.98
CA TRP A 140 -14.75 -5.68 9.27
C TRP A 140 -15.08 -7.08 9.80
N ASP A 141 -15.71 -7.92 8.99
CA ASP A 141 -16.33 -9.17 9.42
C ASP A 141 -15.38 -10.40 9.50
N THR A 142 -14.07 -10.21 9.24
CA THR A 142 -13.09 -11.30 9.33
C THR A 142 -12.00 -10.98 10.36
N PRO A 143 -11.20 -11.96 10.82
CA PRO A 143 -10.15 -11.70 11.79
C PRO A 143 -9.21 -10.58 11.39
N ILE A 144 -8.90 -9.68 12.32
CA ILE A 144 -7.94 -8.60 12.15
C ILE A 144 -6.67 -8.93 12.96
N VAL A 145 -5.54 -8.97 12.27
CA VAL A 145 -4.20 -9.05 12.88
C VAL A 145 -3.60 -7.65 12.84
N GLN A 146 -3.49 -7.04 13.99
CA GLN A 146 -2.97 -5.68 14.10
C GLN A 146 -1.46 -5.70 14.37
N ASN A 147 -0.72 -4.93 13.58
CA ASN A 147 0.72 -4.75 13.68
C ASN A 147 0.99 -3.29 14.08
N PRO A 148 1.23 -2.99 15.36
CA PRO A 148 1.39 -1.61 15.81
C PRO A 148 2.75 -1.04 15.44
N PHE A 149 2.89 0.28 15.58
CA PHE A 149 4.13 1.03 15.33
C PHE A 149 5.35 0.43 16.04
N GLU A 150 5.17 -0.03 17.27
CA GLU A 150 6.26 -0.60 18.09
C GLU A 150 6.83 -1.88 17.47
N LEU A 151 5.98 -2.70 16.86
CA LEU A 151 6.42 -3.90 16.16
C LEU A 151 7.27 -3.52 14.94
N GLY A 152 6.81 -2.56 14.13
CA GLY A 152 7.55 -2.08 12.96
C GLY A 152 8.94 -1.55 13.34
N LYS A 153 9.04 -0.84 14.46
CA LYS A 153 10.34 -0.36 14.98
C LYS A 153 11.32 -1.46 15.39
N GLN A 154 10.83 -2.64 15.73
CA GLN A 154 11.68 -3.78 16.12
C GLN A 154 12.14 -4.59 14.91
N VAL A 155 11.46 -4.47 13.77
CA VAL A 155 11.75 -5.20 12.54
C VAL A 155 12.24 -4.21 11.48
N MET A 156 13.36 -3.55 11.77
CA MET A 156 13.94 -2.57 10.85
C MET A 156 14.75 -3.28 9.76
N TYR A 157 14.63 -2.80 8.52
CA TYR A 157 15.54 -3.16 7.46
C TYR A 157 16.91 -2.52 7.75
N PRO A 158 18.02 -3.30 7.74
CA PRO A 158 19.32 -2.74 8.08
C PRO A 158 19.74 -1.63 7.11
N GLY A 159 20.08 -0.44 7.63
CA GLY A 159 20.49 0.69 6.79
C GLY A 159 21.67 0.34 5.87
N ALA A 160 22.67 -0.37 6.38
CA ALA A 160 23.81 -0.82 5.60
C ALA A 160 23.43 -1.73 4.42
N ALA A 161 22.32 -2.47 4.50
CA ALA A 161 21.84 -3.29 3.39
C ALA A 161 21.38 -2.45 2.19
N ILE A 162 20.86 -1.25 2.43
CA ILE A 162 20.47 -0.32 1.36
C ILE A 162 21.67 0.05 0.50
N GLU A 163 22.85 0.18 1.12
CA GLU A 163 24.10 0.55 0.42
C GLU A 163 24.76 -0.68 -0.22
N ASN A 164 24.70 -1.83 0.41
CA ASN A 164 25.55 -2.97 0.08
C ASN A 164 24.83 -4.09 -0.67
N ASP A 165 23.54 -4.35 -0.39
CA ASP A 165 22.87 -5.55 -0.92
C ASP A 165 22.30 -5.35 -2.33
N PHE A 166 22.21 -4.11 -2.81
CA PHE A 166 21.66 -3.77 -4.13
C PHE A 166 22.71 -3.40 -5.17
N GLY A 167 24.01 -3.62 -4.87
CA GLY A 167 25.14 -3.28 -5.75
C GLY A 167 25.17 -4.05 -7.09
N TRP A 168 24.34 -5.08 -7.24
CA TRP A 168 24.14 -5.81 -8.49
C TRP A 168 23.46 -4.98 -9.60
N ALA A 169 22.82 -3.86 -9.24
CA ALA A 169 22.20 -2.95 -10.19
C ALA A 169 22.82 -1.54 -10.09
N LYS A 170 23.26 -0.99 -11.23
CA LYS A 170 23.82 0.38 -11.30
C LYS A 170 22.85 1.44 -10.78
N LEU A 171 21.54 1.24 -11.06
CA LEU A 171 20.43 2.02 -10.50
C LEU A 171 19.38 1.05 -9.98
N HIS A 172 18.96 1.22 -8.74
CA HIS A 172 17.94 0.39 -8.10
C HIS A 172 16.83 1.27 -7.52
N PRO A 173 15.55 1.10 -7.90
CA PRO A 173 14.48 2.03 -7.55
C PRO A 173 14.24 2.15 -6.05
N VAL A 174 14.48 1.08 -5.26
CA VAL A 174 14.37 1.11 -3.80
C VAL A 174 15.49 1.96 -3.20
N VAL A 175 16.74 1.75 -3.65
CA VAL A 175 17.90 2.52 -3.19
C VAL A 175 17.74 4.00 -3.48
N GLU A 176 17.32 4.34 -4.72
CA GLU A 176 17.08 5.72 -5.08
C GLU A 176 15.92 6.34 -4.29
N GLY A 177 14.90 5.56 -3.95
CA GLY A 177 13.85 5.97 -3.02
C GLY A 177 14.40 6.36 -1.65
N TYR A 178 15.23 5.52 -1.05
CA TYR A 178 15.87 5.82 0.23
C TYR A 178 16.78 7.04 0.17
N LYS A 179 17.63 7.16 -0.86
CA LYS A 179 18.51 8.34 -1.06
C LYS A 179 17.74 9.66 -1.17
N ASN A 180 16.56 9.63 -1.78
CA ASN A 180 15.70 10.81 -1.89
C ASN A 180 14.88 11.08 -0.61
N TYR A 181 14.67 10.08 0.22
CA TYR A 181 13.95 10.21 1.49
C TYR A 181 14.83 10.72 2.62
N HIS A 182 16.06 10.23 2.71
CA HIS A 182 17.01 10.60 3.77
C HIS A 182 18.44 10.65 3.23
N LYS A 183 19.27 11.53 3.81
CA LYS A 183 20.68 11.63 3.44
C LYS A 183 21.43 10.37 3.88
N MET A 184 22.17 9.77 2.94
CA MET A 184 23.05 8.62 3.23
C MET A 184 24.29 9.06 4.04
N PRO A 185 24.92 8.16 4.86
CA PRO A 185 24.54 6.76 5.12
C PRO A 185 23.29 6.64 5.99
N TYR A 186 22.63 5.50 5.87
CA TYR A 186 21.44 5.17 6.66
C TYR A 186 21.81 4.59 8.01
#